data_ba3080e50945037f13a91c5524b4bc2f
#
_entry.id   ba3080e50945037f13a91c5524b4bc2f
#
_cell.length_a   1.000
_cell.length_b   1.000
_cell.length_c   1.000
_cell.angle_alpha   90.00
_cell.angle_beta   90.00
_cell.angle_gamma   90.00
#
_symmetry.space_group_name_H-M   'P 1'
#
loop_
_entity.id
_entity.type
_entity.pdbx_description
1 polymer ?
#
loop_
_entity_poly.entity_id
_entity_poly.type
_entity_poly.pdbx_seq_one_letter_code
_entity_poly.pdbx_strand_id
1 'polypeptide(L)'
;MSRGFVKEDDLEHAGTDVPERPVSAEPNYVTLKGYAFLEQLAADLTIKQHDLFLMKDNQAAIQELAIVNRELRYVVARLKSALITQPNFETEQVVFGATVTVEDENEQYYTYQIVGEDEADIKANKISWISPLAKALIGLKLNDSAVWKRPAGDLTLNITKIYFDK
;
A
#
# COMPACT_ATOMS: atom_id res chain seq x y z
N MET A 1 -27.28 19.03 -37.95
CA MET A 1 -27.20 18.62 -36.55
C MET A 1 -27.11 17.10 -36.48
N SER A 2 -25.94 16.57 -36.19
CA SER A 2 -25.84 15.14 -35.95
C SER A 2 -26.26 14.86 -34.49
N ARG A 3 -27.39 14.25 -34.31
CA ARG A 3 -27.75 13.66 -33.04
C ARG A 3 -26.84 12.45 -32.86
N GLY A 4 -25.89 12.54 -31.95
CA GLY A 4 -25.11 11.39 -31.57
C GLY A 4 -26.03 10.30 -31.04
N PHE A 5 -26.07 9.18 -31.73
CA PHE A 5 -26.70 7.98 -31.21
C PHE A 5 -25.83 7.48 -30.04
N VAL A 6 -26.29 7.73 -28.82
CA VAL A 6 -25.79 7.00 -27.64
C VAL A 6 -26.36 5.59 -27.79
N LYS A 7 -25.51 4.60 -27.91
CA LYS A 7 -25.94 3.20 -27.95
C LYS A 7 -26.64 2.87 -26.62
N GLU A 8 -27.72 2.12 -26.68
CA GLU A 8 -28.45 1.70 -25.46
C GLU A 8 -27.53 1.01 -24.46
N ASP A 9 -26.53 0.26 -24.91
CA ASP A 9 -25.49 -0.35 -24.09
C ASP A 9 -24.70 0.66 -23.23
N ASP A 10 -24.49 1.89 -23.75
CA ASP A 10 -23.78 2.95 -23.02
C ASP A 10 -24.63 3.52 -21.88
N LEU A 11 -25.93 3.42 -21.95
CA LEU A 11 -26.86 3.87 -20.91
C LEU A 11 -27.03 2.83 -19.80
N GLU A 12 -26.97 1.53 -20.14
CA GLU A 12 -27.06 0.45 -19.16
C GLU A 12 -25.80 0.39 -18.26
N HIS A 13 -24.68 0.90 -18.77
CA HIS A 13 -23.40 0.93 -18.05
C HIS A 13 -23.08 2.31 -17.46
N ALA A 14 -23.96 3.29 -17.64
CA ALA A 14 -23.79 4.62 -17.05
C ALA A 14 -23.78 4.55 -15.53
N GLY A 15 -22.64 4.87 -14.92
CA GLY A 15 -22.41 4.81 -13.47
C GLY A 15 -21.70 3.54 -12.97
N THR A 16 -21.43 2.56 -13.85
CA THR A 16 -20.65 1.37 -13.53
C THR A 16 -19.22 1.43 -14.10
N ASP A 17 -18.93 2.46 -14.89
CA ASP A 17 -17.59 2.69 -15.45
C ASP A 17 -16.68 3.29 -14.38
N VAL A 18 -16.00 2.41 -13.68
CA VAL A 18 -15.06 2.77 -12.63
C VAL A 18 -13.65 2.67 -13.21
N PRO A 19 -12.87 3.79 -13.23
CA PRO A 19 -11.49 3.74 -13.71
C PRO A 19 -10.67 2.70 -12.98
N GLU A 20 -9.78 2.01 -13.71
CA GLU A 20 -8.86 1.06 -13.09
C GLU A 20 -7.98 1.74 -12.04
N ARG A 21 -7.72 1.04 -10.96
CA ARG A 21 -6.77 1.49 -9.94
C ARG A 21 -5.35 1.34 -10.49
N PRO A 22 -4.54 2.41 -10.53
CA PRO A 22 -3.20 2.35 -11.09
C PRO A 22 -2.30 1.43 -10.26
N VAL A 23 -1.47 0.66 -10.96
CA VAL A 23 -0.45 -0.20 -10.36
C VAL A 23 0.89 0.53 -10.41
N SER A 24 1.59 0.54 -9.28
CA SER A 24 2.93 1.14 -9.19
C SER A 24 3.91 0.50 -10.18
N ALA A 25 4.78 1.31 -10.76
CA ALA A 25 5.88 0.85 -11.63
C ALA A 25 7.09 0.34 -10.82
N GLU A 26 7.11 0.56 -9.51
CA GLU A 26 8.20 0.11 -8.64
C GLU A 26 8.13 -1.40 -8.39
N PRO A 27 9.26 -2.06 -8.07
CA PRO A 27 9.25 -3.45 -7.65
C PRO A 27 8.28 -3.67 -6.49
N ASN A 28 7.51 -4.75 -6.54
CA ASN A 28 6.50 -5.02 -5.52
C ASN A 28 7.06 -5.85 -4.36
N TYR A 29 7.94 -5.24 -3.58
CA TYR A 29 8.43 -5.87 -2.35
C TYR A 29 7.32 -5.93 -1.32
N VAL A 30 7.13 -7.11 -0.74
CA VAL A 30 6.15 -7.34 0.33
C VAL A 30 6.79 -8.10 1.48
N THR A 31 6.36 -7.81 2.70
CA THR A 31 6.65 -8.64 3.86
C THR A 31 5.75 -9.88 3.84
N LEU A 32 6.08 -10.91 4.63
CA LEU A 32 5.19 -12.07 4.79
C LEU A 32 3.80 -11.66 5.27
N LYS A 33 3.73 -10.73 6.22
CA LYS A 33 2.45 -10.22 6.75
C LYS A 33 1.68 -9.43 5.68
N GLY A 34 2.38 -8.63 4.87
CA GLY A 34 1.77 -7.87 3.78
C GLY A 34 1.22 -8.78 2.69
N TYR A 35 1.92 -9.87 2.36
CA TYR A 35 1.42 -10.86 1.41
C TYR A 35 0.17 -11.57 1.95
N ALA A 36 0.21 -12.03 3.19
CA ALA A 36 -0.95 -12.67 3.83
C ALA A 36 -2.16 -11.72 3.92
N PHE A 37 -1.92 -10.44 4.18
CA PHE A 37 -2.98 -9.42 4.15
C PHE A 37 -3.62 -9.30 2.77
N LEU A 38 -2.82 -9.28 1.69
CA LEU A 38 -3.35 -9.23 0.32
C LEU A 38 -4.15 -10.50 -0.03
N GLU A 39 -3.70 -11.67 0.40
CA GLU A 39 -4.45 -12.93 0.20
C GLU A 39 -5.81 -12.88 0.92
N GLN A 40 -5.83 -12.42 2.16
CA GLN A 40 -7.08 -12.28 2.92
C GLN A 40 -8.01 -11.26 2.27
N LEU A 41 -7.48 -10.13 1.84
CA LEU A 41 -8.25 -9.10 1.14
C LEU A 41 -8.87 -9.64 -0.15
N ALA A 42 -8.12 -10.42 -0.94
CA ALA A 42 -8.65 -11.06 -2.14
C ALA A 42 -9.78 -12.03 -1.82
N ALA A 43 -9.65 -12.81 -0.75
CA ALA A 43 -10.71 -13.73 -0.30
C ALA A 43 -11.97 -12.96 0.13
N ASP A 44 -11.82 -11.91 0.91
CA ASP A 44 -12.94 -11.09 1.40
C ASP A 44 -13.66 -10.38 0.24
N LEU A 45 -12.90 -9.84 -0.71
CA LEU A 45 -13.45 -9.20 -1.91
C LEU A 45 -14.20 -10.21 -2.80
N THR A 46 -13.70 -11.43 -2.90
CA THR A 46 -14.36 -12.51 -3.66
C THR A 46 -15.72 -12.88 -3.06
N ILE A 47 -15.79 -12.97 -1.73
CA ILE A 47 -17.06 -13.22 -1.03
C ILE A 47 -18.03 -12.05 -1.27
N LYS A 48 -17.56 -10.82 -1.11
CA LYS A 48 -18.37 -9.62 -1.33
C LYS A 48 -18.85 -9.52 -2.78
N GLN A 49 -18.00 -9.85 -3.74
CA GLN A 49 -18.35 -9.92 -5.16
C GLN A 49 -19.52 -10.87 -5.40
N HIS A 50 -19.45 -12.06 -4.82
CA HIS A 50 -20.50 -13.07 -4.94
C HIS A 50 -21.82 -12.59 -4.33
N ASP A 51 -21.79 -12.03 -3.13
CA ASP A 51 -22.98 -11.53 -2.44
C ASP A 51 -23.66 -10.39 -3.22
N LEU A 52 -22.88 -9.46 -3.76
CA LEU A 52 -23.39 -8.36 -4.56
C LEU A 52 -23.94 -8.84 -5.90
N PHE A 53 -23.33 -9.84 -6.52
CA PHE A 53 -23.83 -10.44 -7.76
C PHE A 53 -25.23 -11.05 -7.60
N LEU A 54 -25.53 -11.64 -6.43
CA LEU A 54 -26.86 -12.17 -6.11
C LEU A 54 -27.92 -11.08 -5.98
N MET A 55 -27.52 -9.81 -5.78
CA MET A 55 -28.38 -8.64 -5.64
C MET A 55 -28.50 -7.83 -6.94
N LYS A 56 -28.44 -8.49 -8.08
CA LYS A 56 -28.34 -7.87 -9.42
C LYS A 56 -29.51 -6.97 -9.80
N ASP A 57 -30.63 -7.03 -9.10
CA ASP A 57 -31.79 -6.15 -9.32
C ASP A 57 -31.70 -4.85 -8.50
N ASN A 58 -30.68 -4.71 -7.66
CA ASN A 58 -30.46 -3.54 -6.83
C ASN A 58 -29.40 -2.63 -7.46
N GLN A 59 -29.79 -1.40 -7.83
CA GLN A 59 -28.90 -0.45 -8.51
C GLN A 59 -27.66 -0.10 -7.66
N ALA A 60 -27.82 0.07 -6.36
CA ALA A 60 -26.69 0.35 -5.46
C ALA A 60 -25.71 -0.84 -5.40
N ALA A 61 -26.22 -2.07 -5.40
CA ALA A 61 -25.39 -3.28 -5.44
C ALA A 61 -24.61 -3.41 -6.76
N ILE A 62 -25.23 -3.04 -7.89
CA ILE A 62 -24.54 -3.03 -9.21
C ILE A 62 -23.37 -2.06 -9.21
N GLN A 63 -23.56 -0.85 -8.68
CA GLN A 63 -22.50 0.16 -8.57
C GLN A 63 -21.37 -0.30 -7.64
N GLU A 64 -21.73 -0.85 -6.50
CA GLU A 64 -20.74 -1.38 -5.54
C GLU A 64 -19.98 -2.56 -6.13
N LEU A 65 -20.64 -3.44 -6.87
CA LEU A 65 -20.00 -4.57 -7.55
C LEU A 65 -18.91 -4.10 -8.54
N ALA A 66 -19.14 -3.03 -9.28
CA ALA A 66 -18.14 -2.46 -10.19
C ALA A 66 -16.88 -2.02 -9.42
N ILE A 67 -17.05 -1.41 -8.25
CA ILE A 67 -15.94 -0.99 -7.38
C ILE A 67 -15.20 -2.22 -6.82
N VAL A 68 -15.93 -3.21 -6.34
CA VAL A 68 -15.34 -4.46 -5.79
C VAL A 68 -14.56 -5.21 -6.88
N ASN A 69 -15.10 -5.29 -8.09
CA ASN A 69 -14.40 -5.91 -9.22
C ASN A 69 -13.09 -5.20 -9.53
N ARG A 70 -13.08 -3.88 -9.53
CA ARG A 70 -11.86 -3.08 -9.73
C ARG A 70 -10.82 -3.35 -8.63
N GLU A 71 -11.25 -3.32 -7.37
CA GLU A 71 -10.35 -3.59 -6.25
C GLU A 71 -9.80 -5.02 -6.30
N LEU A 72 -10.62 -6.00 -6.66
CA LEU A 72 -10.19 -7.39 -6.80
C LEU A 72 -9.15 -7.55 -7.91
N ARG A 73 -9.35 -6.90 -9.07
CA ARG A 73 -8.34 -6.90 -10.15
C ARG A 73 -7.02 -6.30 -9.67
N TYR A 74 -7.06 -5.20 -8.93
CA TYR A 74 -5.88 -4.59 -8.35
C TYR A 74 -5.14 -5.56 -7.41
N VAL A 75 -5.84 -6.13 -6.44
CA VAL A 75 -5.24 -7.05 -5.44
C VAL A 75 -4.67 -8.30 -6.12
N VAL A 76 -5.36 -8.88 -7.09
CA VAL A 76 -4.85 -10.02 -7.87
C VAL A 76 -3.57 -9.67 -8.61
N ALA A 77 -3.51 -8.50 -9.24
CA ALA A 77 -2.30 -8.01 -9.90
C ALA A 77 -1.14 -7.84 -8.92
N ARG A 78 -1.40 -7.31 -7.72
CA ARG A 78 -0.39 -7.14 -6.66
C ARG A 78 0.12 -8.48 -6.13
N LEU A 79 -0.77 -9.47 -5.96
CA LEU A 79 -0.36 -10.82 -5.56
C LEU A 79 0.52 -11.49 -6.62
N LYS A 80 0.21 -11.31 -7.91
CA LYS A 80 1.00 -11.88 -9.01
C LYS A 80 2.40 -11.29 -9.10
N SER A 81 2.56 -10.00 -8.84
CA SER A 81 3.84 -9.30 -8.92
C SER A 81 4.63 -9.32 -7.61
N ALA A 82 4.05 -9.83 -6.53
CA ALA A 82 4.64 -9.76 -5.19
C ALA A 82 6.00 -10.48 -5.11
N LEU A 83 6.98 -9.77 -4.57
CA LEU A 83 8.31 -10.27 -4.26
C LEU A 83 8.42 -10.34 -2.73
N ILE A 84 8.15 -11.51 -2.17
CA ILE A 84 8.22 -11.70 -0.71
C ILE A 84 9.67 -11.53 -0.29
N THR A 85 9.92 -10.52 0.52
CA THR A 85 11.27 -10.12 0.92
C THR A 85 11.38 -10.19 2.43
N GLN A 86 12.26 -11.09 2.89
CA GLN A 86 12.62 -11.19 4.30
C GLN A 86 14.00 -10.57 4.49
N PRO A 87 14.17 -9.72 5.53
CA PRO A 87 15.47 -9.16 5.83
C PRO A 87 16.42 -10.24 6.36
N ASN A 88 17.72 -10.03 6.16
CA ASN A 88 18.71 -10.74 6.96
C ASN A 88 18.67 -10.14 8.36
N PHE A 89 18.20 -10.91 9.34
CA PHE A 89 18.03 -10.45 10.73
C PHE A 89 19.35 -10.12 11.44
N GLU A 90 20.49 -10.49 10.85
CA GLU A 90 21.82 -10.18 11.36
C GLU A 90 22.38 -8.86 10.81
N THR A 91 21.66 -8.19 9.92
CA THR A 91 22.13 -6.92 9.38
C THR A 91 22.09 -5.82 10.44
N GLU A 92 23.10 -4.97 10.42
CA GLU A 92 23.17 -3.78 11.25
C GLU A 92 22.59 -2.54 10.55
N GLN A 93 22.18 -2.69 9.31
CA GLN A 93 21.65 -1.59 8.51
C GLN A 93 20.13 -1.59 8.47
N VAL A 94 19.55 -0.41 8.29
CA VAL A 94 18.14 -0.26 7.96
C VAL A 94 17.90 -0.81 6.55
N VAL A 95 17.06 -1.82 6.45
CA VAL A 95 16.66 -2.46 5.19
C VAL A 95 15.15 -2.60 5.14
N PHE A 96 14.63 -3.01 3.99
CA PHE A 96 13.21 -3.35 3.88
C PHE A 96 12.78 -4.34 4.97
N GLY A 97 11.66 -4.07 5.61
CA GLY A 97 11.13 -4.88 6.71
C GLY A 97 11.63 -4.46 8.10
N ALA A 98 12.63 -3.59 8.19
CA ALA A 98 13.14 -3.10 9.47
C ALA A 98 12.13 -2.20 10.18
N THR A 99 12.13 -2.28 11.50
CA THR A 99 11.49 -1.31 12.39
C THR A 99 12.58 -0.42 12.99
N VAL A 100 12.43 0.89 12.81
CA VAL A 100 13.45 1.88 13.15
C VAL A 100 12.87 2.87 14.14
N THR A 101 13.55 3.08 15.26
CA THR A 101 13.26 4.18 16.19
C THR A 101 14.22 5.32 15.90
N VAL A 102 13.69 6.50 15.74
CA VAL A 102 14.43 7.72 15.45
C VAL A 102 14.10 8.80 16.49
N GLU A 103 15.06 9.68 16.75
CA GLU A 103 14.93 10.83 17.62
C GLU A 103 15.11 12.10 16.80
N ASP A 104 14.22 13.05 16.96
CA ASP A 104 14.32 14.36 16.30
C ASP A 104 15.12 15.38 17.14
N GLU A 105 15.25 16.59 16.62
CA GLU A 105 16.00 17.69 17.27
C GLU A 105 15.36 18.17 18.60
N ASN A 106 14.09 17.82 18.84
CA ASN A 106 13.34 18.16 20.06
C ASN A 106 13.30 16.99 21.06
N GLU A 107 14.15 16.02 20.90
CA GLU A 107 14.20 14.81 21.75
C GLU A 107 12.87 14.01 21.72
N GLN A 108 12.12 14.10 20.61
CA GLN A 108 10.92 13.29 20.39
C GLN A 108 11.29 12.02 19.64
N TYR A 109 10.70 10.90 20.04
CA TYR A 109 10.95 9.59 19.48
C TYR A 109 9.80 9.14 18.59
N TYR A 110 10.13 8.58 17.44
CA TYR A 110 9.18 8.01 16.51
C TYR A 110 9.67 6.63 16.08
N THR A 111 8.75 5.69 15.93
CA THR A 111 9.07 4.33 15.47
C THR A 111 8.29 4.04 14.20
N TYR A 112 9.01 3.60 13.15
CA TYR A 112 8.46 3.29 11.85
C TYR A 112 8.89 1.91 11.40
N GLN A 113 7.98 1.16 10.80
CA GLN A 113 8.30 -0.08 10.09
C GLN A 113 8.31 0.20 8.58
N ILE A 114 9.34 -0.26 7.88
CA ILE A 114 9.48 -0.11 6.42
C ILE A 114 8.87 -1.34 5.76
N VAL A 115 7.80 -1.12 5.02
CA VAL A 115 6.97 -2.17 4.42
C VAL A 115 6.72 -1.91 2.94
N GLY A 116 6.00 -2.82 2.27
CA GLY A 116 5.55 -2.64 0.90
C GLY A 116 4.48 -1.56 0.78
N GLU A 117 4.21 -1.12 -0.45
CA GLU A 117 3.28 -0.02 -0.73
C GLU A 117 1.86 -0.32 -0.24
N ASP A 118 1.38 -1.56 -0.41
CA ASP A 118 0.02 -1.95 -0.03
C ASP A 118 -0.16 -2.19 1.47
N GLU A 119 0.92 -2.43 2.20
CA GLU A 119 0.93 -2.61 3.65
C GLU A 119 1.08 -1.28 4.40
N ALA A 120 1.52 -0.22 3.74
CA ALA A 120 1.78 1.08 4.36
C ALA A 120 0.51 1.65 5.01
N ASP A 121 0.65 2.07 6.26
CA ASP A 121 -0.42 2.67 7.06
C ASP A 121 0.20 3.62 8.09
N ILE A 122 0.05 4.89 7.88
CA ILE A 122 0.62 5.94 8.76
C ILE A 122 0.08 5.81 10.19
N LYS A 123 -1.18 5.43 10.35
CA LYS A 123 -1.79 5.25 11.68
C LYS A 123 -1.15 4.11 12.48
N ALA A 124 -0.64 3.09 11.78
CA ALA A 124 0.07 1.97 12.36
C ALA A 124 1.60 2.16 12.34
N ASN A 125 2.09 3.36 12.00
CA ASN A 125 3.52 3.68 11.84
C ASN A 125 4.24 2.77 10.83
N LYS A 126 3.53 2.35 9.79
CA LYS A 126 4.07 1.58 8.67
C LYS A 126 4.25 2.49 7.47
N ILE A 127 5.48 2.63 7.01
CA ILE A 127 5.82 3.49 5.88
C ILE A 127 6.24 2.66 4.68
N SER A 128 5.85 3.11 3.49
CA SER A 128 6.27 2.47 2.26
C SER A 128 7.79 2.64 2.05
N TRP A 129 8.44 1.60 1.59
CA TRP A 129 9.87 1.64 1.26
C TRP A 129 10.24 2.67 0.19
N ILE A 130 9.28 3.08 -0.65
CA ILE A 130 9.47 4.14 -1.66
C ILE A 130 9.21 5.54 -1.10
N SER A 131 8.70 5.68 0.12
CA SER A 131 8.45 6.98 0.73
C SER A 131 9.75 7.76 0.96
N PRO A 132 9.70 9.10 0.95
CA PRO A 132 10.88 9.92 1.22
C PRO A 132 11.55 9.61 2.56
N LEU A 133 10.76 9.35 3.60
CA LEU A 133 11.29 8.99 4.92
C LEU A 133 12.03 7.65 4.88
N ALA A 134 11.43 6.61 4.30
CA ALA A 134 12.07 5.31 4.17
C ALA A 134 13.36 5.40 3.36
N LYS A 135 13.37 6.13 2.24
CA LYS A 135 14.57 6.36 1.42
C LYS A 135 15.68 7.07 2.17
N ALA A 136 15.34 7.97 3.09
CA ALA A 136 16.32 8.64 3.93
C ALA A 136 16.94 7.71 4.98
N LEU A 137 16.21 6.70 5.44
CA LEU A 137 16.64 5.77 6.49
C LEU A 137 17.37 4.53 5.95
N ILE A 138 16.94 3.99 4.79
CA ILE A 138 17.49 2.74 4.24
C ILE A 138 19.01 2.87 3.99
N GLY A 139 19.75 1.87 4.46
CA GLY A 139 21.21 1.79 4.34
C GLY A 139 21.98 2.40 5.51
N LEU A 140 21.30 3.12 6.40
CA LEU A 140 21.94 3.71 7.59
C LEU A 140 22.02 2.69 8.72
N LYS A 141 22.90 2.97 9.67
CA LYS A 141 23.16 2.15 10.86
C LYS A 141 22.72 2.86 12.13
N LEU A 142 22.75 2.13 13.23
CA LEU A 142 22.56 2.70 14.57
C LEU A 142 23.49 3.91 14.78
N ASN A 143 22.96 4.96 15.36
CA ASN A 143 23.60 6.25 15.62
C ASN A 143 23.88 7.12 14.37
N ASP A 144 23.54 6.65 13.18
CA ASP A 144 23.57 7.49 11.98
C ASP A 144 22.43 8.51 12.01
N SER A 145 22.64 9.61 11.31
CA SER A 145 21.65 10.67 11.13
C SER A 145 21.10 10.66 9.71
N ALA A 146 19.78 10.82 9.60
CA ALA A 146 19.08 11.00 8.33
C ALA A 146 18.48 12.40 8.25
N VAL A 147 18.42 12.96 7.06
CA VAL A 147 17.66 14.20 6.80
C VAL A 147 16.39 13.83 6.04
N TRP A 148 15.27 13.98 6.70
CA TRP A 148 13.95 13.79 6.08
C TRP A 148 13.49 15.10 5.48
N LYS A 149 13.46 15.16 4.16
CA LYS A 149 12.97 16.33 3.42
C LYS A 149 11.45 16.32 3.36
N ARG A 150 10.82 17.32 4.00
CA ARG A 150 9.37 17.49 4.05
C ARG A 150 8.98 18.84 3.47
N PRO A 151 7.72 19.00 2.96
CA PRO A 151 7.21 20.33 2.57
C PRO A 151 7.24 21.34 3.72
N ALA A 152 7.05 20.90 4.96
CA ALA A 152 7.11 21.73 6.17
C ALA A 152 8.53 22.11 6.60
N GLY A 153 9.57 21.61 5.92
CA GLY A 153 10.99 21.81 6.23
C GLY A 153 11.70 20.51 6.55
N ASP A 154 13.02 20.52 6.40
CA ASP A 154 13.88 19.39 6.66
C ASP A 154 13.90 19.05 8.16
N LEU A 155 13.88 17.77 8.47
CA LEU A 155 13.97 17.27 9.83
C LEU A 155 15.14 16.30 9.94
N THR A 156 16.08 16.56 10.86
CA THR A 156 17.18 15.66 11.15
C THR A 156 16.72 14.60 12.15
N LEU A 157 16.93 13.32 11.81
CA LEU A 157 16.57 12.19 12.63
C LEU A 157 17.80 11.34 12.93
N ASN A 158 18.00 11.02 14.21
CA ASN A 158 19.05 10.12 14.65
C ASN A 158 18.47 8.72 14.88
N ILE A 159 19.13 7.70 14.34
CA ILE A 159 18.69 6.32 14.51
C ILE A 159 19.13 5.82 15.88
N THR A 160 18.17 5.50 16.74
CA THR A 160 18.41 5.05 18.11
C THR A 160 18.18 3.56 18.29
N LYS A 161 17.40 2.92 17.41
CA LYS A 161 17.11 1.49 17.49
C LYS A 161 16.74 0.94 16.10
N ILE A 162 17.26 -0.24 15.80
CA ILE A 162 16.89 -1.00 14.59
C ILE A 162 16.54 -2.42 15.06
N TYR A 163 15.37 -2.92 14.70
CA TYR A 163 14.95 -4.28 15.00
C TYR A 163 14.02 -4.84 13.93
N PHE A 164 13.82 -6.14 13.97
CA PHE A 164 13.00 -6.88 13.02
C PHE A 164 11.97 -7.72 13.75
N ASP A 165 10.75 -7.73 13.26
CA ASP A 165 9.73 -8.68 13.67
C ASP A 165 10.09 -10.07 13.10
N LYS A 166 10.24 -11.05 13.96
CA LYS A 166 10.50 -12.45 13.57
C LYS A 166 9.20 -13.24 13.39
#